data_3e425d969bdfe16b3637746fde770406
#
_entry.id   3e425d969bdfe16b3637746fde770406
#
_cell.length_a   1.000
_cell.length_b   1.000
_cell.length_c   1.000
_cell.angle_alpha   90.00
_cell.angle_beta   90.00
_cell.angle_gamma   90.00
#
_symmetry.space_group_name_H-M   'P 1'
#
loop_
_entity.id
_entity.type
_entity.pdbx_description
1 polymer ?
#
loop_
_entity_poly.entity_id
_entity_poly.type
_entity_poly.pdbx_seq_one_letter_code
_entity_poly.pdbx_strand_id
1 'polypeptide(L)'
;MDAELNDSDTANLLWEALPIESSANPWGQEVYFDIPVKAPSDNAQSTVPSGTIAFWPVGCCFCIFFGQKPYSPVNVLGALKGDANQFAKVKEGETIRLERGQ
;
A
#
# COMPACT_ATOMS: atom_id res chain seq x y z
N MET A 1 3.77 -11.16 5.67
CA MET A 1 2.29 -11.14 5.79
C MET A 1 1.68 -11.18 4.40
N ASP A 2 0.61 -11.91 4.24
CA ASP A 2 -0.07 -12.01 2.96
C ASP A 2 -1.12 -10.91 2.79
N ALA A 3 -1.39 -10.58 1.53
CA ALA A 3 -2.43 -9.65 1.15
C ALA A 3 -3.11 -10.15 -0.12
N GLU A 4 -4.33 -9.68 -0.34
CA GLU A 4 -5.08 -10.02 -1.54
C GLU A 4 -5.31 -8.75 -2.36
N LEU A 5 -4.93 -8.79 -3.63
CA LEU A 5 -5.16 -7.68 -4.55
C LEU A 5 -6.57 -7.78 -5.14
N ASN A 6 -7.17 -6.61 -5.39
CA ASN A 6 -8.39 -6.54 -6.17
C ASN A 6 -8.05 -6.64 -7.68
N ASP A 7 -9.06 -6.50 -8.53
CA ASP A 7 -8.88 -6.59 -9.99
C ASP A 7 -8.82 -5.22 -10.68
N SER A 8 -8.45 -4.18 -9.92
CA SER A 8 -8.32 -2.83 -10.48
C SER A 8 -7.12 -2.74 -11.43
N ASP A 9 -7.14 -1.74 -12.31
CA ASP A 9 -6.03 -1.49 -13.22
C ASP A 9 -4.74 -1.18 -12.45
N THR A 10 -4.84 -0.43 -11.37
CA THR A 10 -3.67 -0.11 -10.54
C THR A 10 -3.09 -1.36 -9.90
N ALA A 11 -3.93 -2.27 -9.41
CA ALA A 11 -3.47 -3.53 -8.82
C ALA A 11 -2.76 -4.40 -9.87
N ASN A 12 -3.25 -4.40 -11.10
CA ASN A 12 -2.60 -5.13 -12.19
C ASN A 12 -1.23 -4.55 -12.52
N LEU A 13 -1.10 -3.22 -12.52
CA LEU A 13 0.20 -2.56 -12.70
C LEU A 13 1.18 -2.92 -11.59
N LEU A 14 0.70 -2.96 -10.35
CA LEU A 14 1.54 -3.38 -9.23
C LEU A 14 2.01 -4.82 -9.41
N TRP A 15 1.11 -5.73 -9.75
CA TRP A 15 1.43 -7.14 -9.93
C TRP A 15 2.54 -7.34 -10.96
N GLU A 16 2.45 -6.62 -12.08
CA GLU A 16 3.45 -6.68 -13.15
C GLU A 16 4.82 -6.15 -12.69
N ALA A 17 4.84 -5.22 -11.74
CA ALA A 17 6.08 -4.61 -11.25
C ALA A 17 6.75 -5.44 -10.14
N LEU A 18 6.07 -6.43 -9.57
CA LEU A 18 6.63 -7.24 -8.48
C LEU A 18 7.75 -8.17 -8.98
N PRO A 19 8.78 -8.47 -8.18
CA PRO A 19 8.96 -8.03 -6.79
C PRO A 19 9.46 -6.60 -6.68
N ILE A 20 9.14 -5.96 -5.56
CA ILE A 20 9.57 -4.60 -5.26
C ILE A 20 10.20 -4.57 -3.87
N GLU A 21 11.29 -3.83 -3.73
CA GLU A 21 11.94 -3.60 -2.45
C GLU A 21 12.10 -2.10 -2.26
N SER A 22 11.76 -1.59 -1.09
CA SER A 22 11.77 -0.16 -0.81
C SER A 22 12.00 0.10 0.67
N SER A 23 12.13 1.37 1.03
CA SER A 23 12.34 1.80 2.42
C SER A 23 11.05 2.35 3.00
N ALA A 24 10.68 1.90 4.18
CA ALA A 24 9.44 2.27 4.83
C ALA A 24 9.48 3.68 5.40
N ASN A 25 8.35 4.37 5.29
CA ASN A 25 8.13 5.67 5.90
C ASN A 25 6.88 5.57 6.78
N PRO A 26 7.02 5.41 8.11
CA PRO A 26 5.87 5.43 9.00
C PRO A 26 5.34 6.85 9.16
N TRP A 27 4.02 6.98 9.19
CA TRP A 27 3.36 8.27 9.41
C TRP A 27 2.02 8.02 10.10
N GLY A 28 1.94 8.36 11.40
CA GLY A 28 0.74 8.08 12.18
C GLY A 28 0.42 6.59 12.18
N GLN A 29 -0.77 6.21 11.74
CA GLN A 29 -1.22 4.83 11.63
C GLN A 29 -1.17 4.32 10.19
N GLU A 30 -0.11 4.68 9.50
CA GLU A 30 0.14 4.32 8.11
C GLU A 30 1.62 4.07 7.89
N VAL A 31 1.94 3.15 6.98
CA VAL A 31 3.29 2.99 6.43
C VAL A 31 3.19 3.17 4.92
N TYR A 32 4.05 4.01 4.35
CA TYR A 32 4.09 4.17 2.90
C TYR A 32 5.53 4.06 2.41
N PHE A 33 5.68 3.73 1.14
CA PHE A 33 7.00 3.64 0.50
C PHE A 33 6.89 3.80 -1.01
N ASP A 34 7.95 4.31 -1.61
CA ASP A 34 8.01 4.52 -3.06
C ASP A 34 8.00 3.20 -3.80
N ILE A 35 7.27 3.14 -4.90
CA ILE A 35 7.29 2.00 -5.82
C ILE A 35 7.44 2.49 -7.26
N PRO A 36 8.01 1.66 -8.16
CA PRO A 36 8.21 2.06 -9.56
C PRO A 36 6.95 1.85 -10.40
N VAL A 37 5.82 2.35 -9.91
CA VAL A 37 4.53 2.27 -10.58
C VAL A 37 3.99 3.68 -10.73
N LYS A 38 3.46 3.99 -11.89
CA LYS A 38 2.75 5.23 -12.16
C LYS A 38 1.36 4.90 -12.68
N ALA A 39 0.35 5.47 -12.05
CA ALA A 39 -1.03 5.24 -12.43
C ALA A 39 -1.85 6.49 -12.13
N PRO A 40 -2.86 6.78 -12.95
CA PRO A 40 -3.79 7.87 -12.64
C PRO A 40 -4.72 7.47 -11.50
N SER A 41 -5.50 8.42 -11.02
CA SER A 41 -6.56 8.14 -10.06
C SER A 41 -7.49 7.07 -10.63
N ASP A 42 -7.78 6.04 -9.83
CA ASP A 42 -8.56 4.88 -10.23
C ASP A 42 -9.50 4.52 -9.08
N ASN A 43 -10.73 5.00 -9.13
CA ASN A 43 -11.73 4.83 -8.08
C ASN A 43 -11.18 5.23 -6.71
N ALA A 44 -10.45 6.37 -6.68
CA ALA A 44 -9.75 6.80 -5.48
C ALA A 44 -10.72 7.06 -4.32
N GLN A 45 -10.32 6.61 -3.13
CA GLN A 45 -11.10 6.72 -1.91
C GLN A 45 -10.39 7.62 -0.90
N SER A 46 -11.14 8.51 -0.26
CA SER A 46 -10.61 9.36 0.81
C SER A 46 -10.74 8.71 2.20
N THR A 47 -11.43 7.60 2.30
CA THR A 47 -11.57 6.85 3.55
C THR A 47 -11.48 5.36 3.23
N VAL A 48 -10.64 4.65 3.99
CA VAL A 48 -10.47 3.21 3.82
C VAL A 48 -10.42 2.55 5.20
N PRO A 49 -10.87 1.29 5.32
CA PRO A 49 -10.78 0.57 6.60
C PRO A 49 -9.34 0.19 6.93
N SER A 50 -9.08 -0.04 8.21
CA SER A 50 -7.81 -0.60 8.65
C SER A 50 -7.55 -1.93 7.95
N GLY A 51 -6.29 -2.16 7.56
CA GLY A 51 -5.92 -3.35 6.79
C GLY A 51 -5.96 -3.15 5.29
N THR A 52 -6.34 -1.98 4.81
CA THR A 52 -6.34 -1.66 3.38
C THR A 52 -4.92 -1.44 2.90
N ILE A 53 -4.63 -1.97 1.71
CA ILE A 53 -3.44 -1.59 0.95
C ILE A 53 -3.88 -0.77 -0.25
N ALA A 54 -3.12 0.29 -0.54
CA ALA A 54 -3.53 1.25 -1.55
C ALA A 54 -2.32 1.88 -2.25
N PHE A 55 -2.61 2.56 -3.36
CA PHE A 55 -1.63 3.33 -4.12
C PHE A 55 -1.99 4.80 -4.08
N TRP A 56 -1.03 5.64 -3.73
CA TRP A 56 -1.20 7.09 -3.73
C TRP A 56 -0.65 7.64 -5.04
N PRO A 57 -1.52 8.09 -5.99
CA PRO A 57 -1.07 8.48 -7.32
C PRO A 57 -0.13 9.69 -7.34
N VAL A 58 -0.34 10.65 -6.45
CA VAL A 58 0.44 11.89 -6.41
C VAL A 58 1.91 11.59 -6.10
N GLY A 59 2.18 10.72 -5.13
CA GLY A 59 3.53 10.38 -4.70
C GLY A 59 4.06 9.07 -5.25
N CYS A 60 3.29 8.34 -6.03
CA CYS A 60 3.66 7.01 -6.54
C CYS A 60 4.09 6.08 -5.41
N CYS A 61 3.32 6.06 -4.33
CA CYS A 61 3.63 5.28 -3.14
C CYS A 61 2.63 4.16 -2.90
N PHE A 62 3.14 3.05 -2.37
CA PHE A 62 2.31 1.99 -1.81
C PHE A 62 2.04 2.33 -0.35
N CYS A 63 0.80 2.19 0.08
CA CYS A 63 0.37 2.57 1.42
C CYS A 63 -0.29 1.40 2.13
N ILE A 64 0.04 1.23 3.41
CA ILE A 64 -0.57 0.24 4.30
C ILE A 64 -1.21 1.00 5.45
N PHE A 65 -2.53 0.86 5.62
CA PHE A 65 -3.27 1.58 6.64
C PHE A 65 -3.66 0.66 7.80
N PHE A 66 -3.36 1.10 9.01
CA PHE A 66 -3.74 0.35 10.23
C PHE A 66 -4.49 1.23 11.23
N GLY A 67 -5.27 2.20 10.72
CA GLY A 67 -6.15 3.03 11.53
C GLY A 67 -6.29 4.47 11.09
N GLN A 68 -5.38 4.95 10.22
CA GLN A 68 -5.38 6.34 9.79
C GLN A 68 -6.12 6.52 8.48
N LYS A 69 -6.74 7.69 8.31
CA LYS A 69 -7.30 8.09 7.01
C LYS A 69 -6.17 8.49 6.07
N PRO A 70 -6.30 8.24 4.77
CA PRO A 70 -5.34 8.75 3.79
C PRO A 70 -5.21 10.27 3.85
N TYR A 71 -4.02 10.76 3.58
CA TYR A 71 -3.76 12.19 3.46
C TYR A 71 -4.52 12.80 2.27
N SER A 72 -4.61 12.05 1.18
CA SER A 72 -5.39 12.41 0.00
C SER A 72 -5.97 11.13 -0.61
N PRO A 73 -6.93 11.22 -1.54
CA PRO A 73 -7.54 10.03 -2.10
C PRO A 73 -6.52 9.04 -2.67
N VAL A 74 -6.74 7.76 -2.40
CA VAL A 74 -5.85 6.67 -2.83
C VAL A 74 -6.62 5.63 -3.65
N ASN A 75 -5.92 5.00 -4.58
CA ASN A 75 -6.46 3.87 -5.33
C ASN A 75 -6.36 2.62 -4.46
N VAL A 76 -7.48 2.02 -4.12
CA VAL A 76 -7.48 0.81 -3.30
C VAL A 76 -6.93 -0.35 -4.12
N LEU A 77 -5.92 -1.04 -3.58
CA LEU A 77 -5.28 -2.19 -4.22
C LEU A 77 -5.79 -3.52 -3.67
N GLY A 78 -6.30 -3.52 -2.44
CA GLY A 78 -6.76 -4.73 -1.79
C GLY A 78 -6.69 -4.62 -0.28
N ALA A 79 -6.48 -5.75 0.38
CA ALA A 79 -6.47 -5.82 1.83
C ALA A 79 -5.45 -6.83 2.35
N LEU A 80 -4.93 -6.56 3.54
CA LEU A 80 -4.06 -7.51 4.26
C LEU A 80 -4.88 -8.69 4.76
N LYS A 81 -4.25 -9.86 4.78
CA LYS A 81 -4.84 -11.09 5.33
C LYS A 81 -4.36 -11.38 6.76
N GLY A 82 -3.86 -10.36 7.45
CA GLY A 82 -3.36 -10.51 8.81
C GLY A 82 -3.66 -9.27 9.62
N ASP A 83 -3.06 -9.20 10.81
CA ASP A 83 -3.26 -8.07 11.71
C ASP A 83 -2.43 -6.88 11.22
N ALA A 84 -3.12 -5.86 10.70
CA ALA A 84 -2.48 -4.64 10.20
C ALA A 84 -1.70 -3.90 11.30
N ASN A 85 -2.07 -4.07 12.56
CA ASN A 85 -1.37 -3.41 13.67
C ASN A 85 0.08 -3.84 13.81
N GLN A 86 0.47 -4.95 13.19
CA GLN A 86 1.89 -5.35 13.16
C GLN A 86 2.75 -4.29 12.48
N PHE A 87 2.19 -3.50 11.58
CA PHE A 87 2.93 -2.43 10.89
C PHE A 87 3.20 -1.22 11.79
N ALA A 88 2.56 -1.11 12.94
CA ALA A 88 2.86 -0.07 13.91
C ALA A 88 4.30 -0.17 14.46
N LYS A 89 4.93 -1.33 14.32
CA LYS A 89 6.30 -1.58 14.78
C LYS A 89 7.35 -1.27 13.72
N VAL A 90 6.93 -0.94 12.50
CA VAL A 90 7.86 -0.62 11.41
C VAL A 90 8.54 0.70 11.70
N LYS A 91 9.85 0.74 11.50
CA LYS A 91 10.68 1.93 11.74
C LYS A 91 11.04 2.59 10.42
N GLU A 92 11.26 3.91 10.47
CA GLU A 92 11.69 4.67 9.30
C GLU A 92 12.97 4.09 8.71
N GLY A 93 12.98 3.89 7.40
CA GLY A 93 14.13 3.33 6.68
C GLY A 93 14.20 1.82 6.67
N GLU A 94 13.31 1.13 7.39
CA GLU A 94 13.27 -0.33 7.38
C GLU A 94 12.91 -0.83 5.98
N THR A 95 13.61 -1.87 5.52
CA THR A 95 13.36 -2.42 4.18
C THR A 95 12.05 -3.19 4.16
N ILE A 96 11.23 -2.90 3.17
CA ILE A 96 9.99 -3.63 2.90
C ILE A 96 10.10 -4.25 1.52
N ARG A 97 9.69 -5.51 1.40
CA ARG A 97 9.68 -6.24 0.15
C ARG A 97 8.29 -6.73 -0.19
N LEU A 98 7.86 -6.47 -1.42
CA LEU A 98 6.62 -6.98 -1.97
C LEU A 98 6.95 -8.08 -2.96
N GLU A 99 6.31 -9.24 -2.82
CA GLU A 99 6.51 -10.37 -3.70
C GLU A 99 5.18 -10.94 -4.15
N ARG A 100 5.20 -11.60 -5.32
CA ARG A 100 4.02 -12.34 -5.76
C ARG A 100 3.82 -13.55 -4.88
N GLY A 101 2.60 -13.69 -4.35
CA GLY A 101 2.20 -14.89 -3.62
C GLY A 101 1.87 -16.03 -4.57
N GLN A 102 1.73 -17.18 -4.00
CA GLN A 102 1.35 -18.40 -4.73
C GLN A 102 -0.12 -18.69 -4.60
#